data_5632e317659cde88d699acbb00bb091c
#
_entry.id   5632e317659cde88d699acbb00bb091c
#
_cell.length_a   1.000
_cell.length_b   1.000
_cell.length_c   1.000
_cell.angle_alpha   90.00
_cell.angle_beta   90.00
_cell.angle_gamma   90.00
#
_symmetry.space_group_name_H-M   'P 1'
#
loop_
_entity.id
_entity.type
_entity.pdbx_description
1 polymer ?
#
loop_
_entity_poly.entity_id
_entity_poly.type
_entity_poly.pdbx_seq_one_letter_code
_entity_poly.pdbx_strand_id
1 'polypeptide(L)'
;MKPDENAIFSFTLSPERIRRECEHGTASLEGRLQCAARAMEHGFPVRLCFDPIIYCPDWRTQYDAMLDQVRKQIDMEKVWDVSVGSFRLSQDYMKKLRRSQKDSAVVQFPFVNEKGVYHYPDRLMNEMEQHVVSRICEWIPEEKIFRWRE
;
A
#
# COMPACT_ATOMS: atom_id res chain seq x y z
N MET A 1 -14.20 -21.65 10.12
CA MET A 1 -13.11 -22.11 9.24
C MET A 1 -11.81 -22.14 10.02
N LYS A 2 -11.10 -23.25 9.97
CA LYS A 2 -9.81 -23.36 10.68
C LYS A 2 -8.69 -22.74 9.86
N PRO A 3 -7.70 -22.07 10.50
CA PRO A 3 -6.54 -21.54 9.78
C PRO A 3 -5.78 -22.66 9.06
N ASP A 4 -5.39 -22.38 7.83
CA ASP A 4 -4.49 -23.24 7.08
C ASP A 4 -3.06 -22.66 7.20
N GLU A 5 -2.10 -23.48 7.61
CA GLU A 5 -0.71 -23.04 7.79
C GLU A 5 -0.07 -22.51 6.50
N ASN A 6 -0.60 -22.91 5.34
CA ASN A 6 -0.11 -22.48 4.05
C ASN A 6 -0.86 -21.26 3.48
N ALA A 7 -1.91 -20.79 4.16
CA ALA A 7 -2.72 -19.67 3.69
C ALA A 7 -2.38 -18.40 4.47
N ILE A 8 -1.93 -17.38 3.75
CA ILE A 8 -1.66 -16.05 4.31
C ILE A 8 -2.67 -15.08 3.70
N PHE A 9 -3.43 -14.39 4.56
CA PHE A 9 -4.37 -13.38 4.11
C PHE A 9 -3.64 -12.04 3.89
N SER A 10 -3.69 -11.53 2.67
CA SER A 10 -3.05 -10.27 2.31
C SER A 10 -4.09 -9.17 2.18
N PHE A 11 -3.85 -8.03 2.80
CA PHE A 11 -4.70 -6.85 2.72
C PHE A 11 -3.90 -5.67 2.18
N THR A 12 -4.33 -5.13 1.05
CA THR A 12 -3.73 -3.92 0.47
C THR A 12 -4.32 -2.70 1.16
N LEU A 13 -3.46 -1.83 1.67
CA LEU A 13 -3.86 -0.64 2.41
C LEU A 13 -3.38 0.62 1.71
N SER A 14 -4.29 1.58 1.56
CA SER A 14 -4.02 2.90 0.98
C SER A 14 -4.72 3.96 1.81
N PRO A 15 -4.21 5.20 1.85
CA PRO A 15 -4.95 6.29 2.47
C PRO A 15 -6.34 6.44 1.88
N GLU A 16 -7.32 6.74 2.70
CA GLU A 16 -8.73 6.77 2.28
C GLU A 16 -8.98 7.71 1.09
N ARG A 17 -8.33 8.86 1.09
CA ARG A 17 -8.46 9.82 -0.02
C ARG A 17 -7.96 9.23 -1.34
N ILE A 18 -6.82 8.57 -1.31
CA ILE A 18 -6.23 7.93 -2.50
C ILE A 18 -7.12 6.79 -2.97
N ARG A 19 -7.63 5.98 -2.04
CA ARG A 19 -8.56 4.90 -2.37
C ARG A 19 -9.80 5.42 -3.09
N ARG A 20 -10.38 6.52 -2.62
CA ARG A 20 -11.56 7.11 -3.26
C ARG A 20 -11.30 7.58 -4.69
N GLU A 21 -10.11 8.12 -4.94
CA GLU A 21 -9.74 8.63 -6.26
C GLU A 21 -9.36 7.53 -7.24
N CYS A 22 -8.76 6.44 -6.77
CA CYS A 22 -8.15 5.42 -7.63
C CYS A 22 -8.84 4.06 -7.59
N GLU A 23 -9.53 3.72 -6.51
CA GLU A 23 -10.08 2.39 -6.28
C GLU A 23 -11.59 2.44 -6.06
N HIS A 24 -12.32 2.90 -7.06
CA HIS A 24 -13.78 2.98 -6.98
C HIS A 24 -14.40 1.60 -6.75
N GLY A 25 -15.35 1.53 -5.84
CA GLY A 25 -16.09 0.30 -5.55
C GLY A 25 -15.38 -0.69 -4.64
N THR A 26 -14.19 -0.37 -4.14
CA THR A 26 -13.47 -1.21 -3.19
C THR A 26 -13.88 -0.91 -1.75
N ALA A 27 -13.54 -1.82 -0.83
CA ALA A 27 -13.79 -1.61 0.60
C ALA A 27 -13.00 -0.42 1.14
N SER A 28 -13.56 0.28 2.11
CA SER A 28 -12.88 1.39 2.79
C SER A 28 -11.65 0.90 3.55
N LEU A 29 -10.75 1.82 3.86
CA LEU A 29 -9.59 1.50 4.71
C LEU A 29 -10.04 0.89 6.03
N GLU A 30 -11.01 1.51 6.69
CA GLU A 30 -11.56 0.98 7.95
C GLU A 30 -12.11 -0.42 7.79
N GLY A 31 -12.88 -0.67 6.71
CA GLY A 31 -13.43 -1.99 6.43
C GLY A 31 -12.35 -3.05 6.23
N ARG A 32 -11.29 -2.71 5.53
CA ARG A 32 -10.14 -3.61 5.32
C ARG A 32 -9.41 -3.91 6.63
N LEU A 33 -9.23 -2.90 7.48
CA LEU A 33 -8.59 -3.08 8.79
C LEU A 33 -9.44 -3.94 9.71
N GLN A 34 -10.75 -3.78 9.69
CA GLN A 34 -11.66 -4.64 10.45
C GLN A 34 -11.56 -6.10 10.00
N CYS A 35 -11.52 -6.35 8.68
CA CYS A 35 -11.36 -7.69 8.15
C CYS A 35 -10.01 -8.30 8.53
N ALA A 36 -8.94 -7.51 8.49
CA ALA A 36 -7.61 -7.96 8.88
C ALA A 36 -7.57 -8.33 10.37
N ALA A 37 -8.16 -7.49 11.22
CA ALA A 37 -8.23 -7.75 12.66
C ALA A 37 -9.00 -9.03 12.96
N ARG A 38 -10.13 -9.26 12.27
CA ARG A 38 -10.91 -10.51 12.42
C ARG A 38 -10.14 -11.74 12.00
N ALA A 39 -9.40 -11.66 10.88
CA ALA A 39 -8.57 -12.77 10.43
C ALA A 39 -7.52 -13.13 11.49
N MET A 40 -6.88 -12.11 12.08
CA MET A 40 -5.90 -12.31 13.15
C MET A 40 -6.52 -12.91 14.40
N GLU A 41 -7.73 -12.48 14.79
CA GLU A 41 -8.45 -13.04 15.93
C GLU A 41 -8.76 -14.53 15.73
N HIS A 42 -9.00 -14.95 14.49
CA HIS A 42 -9.24 -16.34 14.15
C HIS A 42 -7.97 -17.15 13.95
N GLY A 43 -6.81 -16.57 14.20
CA GLY A 43 -5.51 -17.23 14.11
C GLY A 43 -4.90 -17.33 12.72
N PHE A 44 -5.45 -16.63 11.74
CA PHE A 44 -4.88 -16.60 10.39
C PHE A 44 -3.66 -15.68 10.33
N PRO A 45 -2.58 -16.09 9.64
CA PRO A 45 -1.47 -15.19 9.36
C PRO A 45 -1.92 -14.09 8.39
N VAL A 46 -1.60 -12.84 8.72
CA VAL A 46 -2.02 -11.66 7.96
C VAL A 46 -0.82 -10.88 7.46
N ARG A 47 -0.80 -10.58 6.17
CA ARG A 47 0.17 -9.70 5.53
C ARG A 47 -0.49 -8.36 5.23
N LEU A 48 0.17 -7.28 5.59
CA LEU A 48 -0.26 -5.93 5.23
C LEU A 48 0.57 -5.45 4.04
N CYS A 49 -0.09 -5.04 2.98
CA CYS A 49 0.57 -4.60 1.75
C CYS A 49 0.39 -3.09 1.58
N PHE A 50 1.48 -2.34 1.78
CA PHE A 50 1.56 -0.91 1.47
C PHE A 50 2.17 -0.74 0.07
N ASP A 51 1.54 -1.35 -0.90
CA ASP A 51 1.95 -1.41 -2.30
C ASP A 51 0.69 -1.39 -3.16
N PRO A 52 0.49 -0.40 -4.02
CA PRO A 52 1.44 0.67 -4.33
C PRO A 52 1.31 1.90 -3.43
N ILE A 53 2.45 2.51 -3.10
CA ILE A 53 2.47 3.85 -2.50
C ILE A 53 2.26 4.85 -3.62
N ILE A 54 1.27 5.72 -3.46
CA ILE A 54 0.85 6.68 -4.49
C ILE A 54 1.14 8.11 -4.03
N TYR A 55 1.76 8.90 -4.91
CA TYR A 55 2.08 10.28 -4.62
C TYR A 55 0.86 11.18 -4.71
N CYS A 56 0.74 12.09 -3.74
CA CYS A 56 -0.09 13.28 -3.82
C CYS A 56 0.65 14.40 -3.06
N PRO A 57 0.30 15.68 -3.26
CA PRO A 57 1.07 16.78 -2.63
C PRO A 57 1.19 16.68 -1.12
N ASP A 58 0.19 16.15 -0.44
CA ASP A 58 0.16 15.95 1.01
C ASP A 58 0.38 14.47 1.41
N TRP A 59 1.13 13.73 0.63
CA TRP A 59 1.30 12.28 0.84
C TRP A 59 1.82 11.92 2.24
N ARG A 60 2.72 12.71 2.81
CA ARG A 60 3.24 12.43 4.15
C ARG A 60 2.12 12.44 5.18
N THR A 61 1.28 13.48 5.14
CA THR A 61 0.14 13.61 6.05
C THR A 61 -0.85 12.46 5.85
N GLN A 62 -1.15 12.13 4.60
CA GLN A 62 -2.09 11.06 4.27
C GLN A 62 -1.58 9.69 4.75
N TYR A 63 -0.31 9.37 4.48
CA TYR A 63 0.26 8.09 4.90
C TYR A 63 0.46 8.02 6.41
N ASP A 64 0.82 9.11 7.06
CA ASP A 64 0.92 9.15 8.52
C ASP A 64 -0.44 8.90 9.18
N ALA A 65 -1.50 9.52 8.67
CA ALA A 65 -2.85 9.30 9.18
C ALA A 65 -3.29 7.84 9.01
N MET A 66 -2.99 7.25 7.83
CA MET A 66 -3.28 5.84 7.58
C MET A 66 -2.52 4.94 8.55
N LEU A 67 -1.22 5.17 8.73
CA LEU A 67 -0.39 4.35 9.62
C LEU A 67 -0.84 4.46 11.07
N ASP A 68 -1.25 5.64 11.52
CA ASP A 68 -1.81 5.83 12.86
C ASP A 68 -3.11 5.02 13.03
N GLN A 69 -3.96 5.00 12.02
CA GLN A 69 -5.19 4.22 12.05
C GLN A 69 -4.90 2.71 12.06
N VAL A 70 -3.95 2.26 11.26
CA VAL A 70 -3.51 0.86 11.24
C VAL A 70 -3.04 0.43 12.62
N ARG A 71 -2.18 1.24 13.25
CA ARG A 71 -1.65 0.94 14.58
C ARG A 71 -2.74 0.83 15.64
N LYS A 72 -3.78 1.66 15.55
CA LYS A 72 -4.89 1.63 16.51
C LYS A 72 -5.76 0.38 16.38
N GLN A 73 -5.93 -0.14 15.17
CA GLN A 73 -6.85 -1.24 14.90
C GLN A 73 -6.18 -2.60 14.79
N ILE A 74 -4.89 -2.63 14.50
CA ILE A 74 -4.13 -3.85 14.27
C ILE A 74 -3.01 -3.97 15.30
N ASP A 75 -2.90 -5.14 15.93
CA ASP A 75 -1.75 -5.47 16.76
C ASP A 75 -0.57 -5.82 15.84
N MET A 76 0.30 -4.86 15.61
CA MET A 76 1.40 -4.99 14.65
C MET A 76 2.38 -6.10 15.03
N GLU A 77 2.49 -6.44 16.30
CA GLU A 77 3.36 -7.54 16.74
C GLU A 77 2.89 -8.89 16.21
N LYS A 78 1.59 -9.02 15.95
CA LYS A 78 0.97 -10.27 15.45
C LYS A 78 0.89 -10.35 13.94
N VAL A 79 1.27 -9.29 13.23
CA VAL A 79 1.29 -9.29 11.77
C VAL A 79 2.36 -10.26 11.27
N TRP A 80 2.02 -11.09 10.28
CA TRP A 80 2.95 -12.07 9.71
C TRP A 80 4.13 -11.39 9.04
N ASP A 81 3.85 -10.47 8.11
CA ASP A 81 4.86 -9.64 7.46
C ASP A 81 4.18 -8.43 6.80
N VAL A 82 5.01 -7.54 6.24
CA VAL A 82 4.56 -6.32 5.56
C VAL A 82 5.31 -6.20 4.26
N SER A 83 4.62 -5.82 3.18
CA SER A 83 5.27 -5.47 1.93
C SER A 83 5.09 -3.97 1.64
N VAL A 84 6.13 -3.35 1.09
CA VAL A 84 6.16 -1.92 0.76
C VAL A 84 6.67 -1.75 -0.66
N GLY A 85 6.00 -0.95 -1.46
CA GLY A 85 6.42 -0.65 -2.82
C GLY A 85 5.71 0.58 -3.34
N SER A 86 6.37 1.32 -4.23
CA SER A 86 5.76 2.47 -4.88
C SER A 86 5.08 2.05 -6.19
N PHE A 87 4.23 2.94 -6.69
CA PHE A 87 3.43 2.70 -7.88
C PHE A 87 4.29 2.39 -9.10
N ARG A 88 3.96 1.29 -9.79
CA ARG A 88 4.60 0.86 -11.04
C ARG A 88 3.53 0.31 -11.97
N LEU A 89 3.62 0.65 -13.24
CA LEU A 89 2.61 0.22 -14.20
C LEU A 89 3.22 0.06 -15.58
N SER A 90 2.79 -0.98 -16.31
CA SER A 90 3.22 -1.16 -17.68
C SER A 90 2.74 -0.02 -18.57
N GLN A 91 3.51 0.29 -19.60
CA GLN A 91 3.21 1.34 -20.57
C GLN A 91 1.82 1.17 -21.20
N ASP A 92 1.48 -0.04 -21.60
CA ASP A 92 0.21 -0.31 -22.26
C ASP A 92 -0.98 -0.11 -21.32
N TYR A 93 -0.85 -0.55 -20.09
CA TYR A 93 -1.91 -0.38 -19.10
C TYR A 93 -2.07 1.08 -18.71
N MET A 94 -0.96 1.83 -18.61
CA MET A 94 -0.97 3.27 -18.32
C MET A 94 -1.72 4.04 -19.41
N LYS A 95 -1.54 3.70 -20.68
CA LYS A 95 -2.28 4.33 -21.77
C LYS A 95 -3.78 4.15 -21.60
N LYS A 96 -4.22 2.95 -21.23
CA LYS A 96 -5.63 2.66 -20.97
C LYS A 96 -6.17 3.47 -19.80
N LEU A 97 -5.44 3.54 -18.71
CA LEU A 97 -5.85 4.30 -17.52
C LEU A 97 -5.96 5.80 -17.82
N ARG A 98 -4.99 6.36 -18.55
CA ARG A 98 -4.98 7.79 -18.88
C ARG A 98 -6.16 8.17 -19.79
N ARG A 99 -6.62 7.25 -20.63
CA ARG A 99 -7.81 7.47 -21.46
C ARG A 99 -9.10 7.47 -20.64
N SER A 100 -9.19 6.56 -19.65
CA SER A 100 -10.39 6.41 -18.84
C SER A 100 -10.45 7.37 -17.65
N GLN A 101 -9.29 7.87 -17.19
CA GLN A 101 -9.20 8.74 -16.02
C GLN A 101 -8.45 10.04 -16.35
N LYS A 102 -8.98 10.79 -17.30
CA LYS A 102 -8.34 12.02 -17.82
C LYS A 102 -8.09 13.09 -16.77
N ASP A 103 -8.94 13.15 -15.75
CA ASP A 103 -8.87 14.19 -14.71
C ASP A 103 -8.14 13.72 -13.45
N SER A 104 -7.64 12.48 -13.44
CA SER A 104 -6.93 11.94 -12.27
C SER A 104 -5.50 12.45 -12.20
N ALA A 105 -5.19 13.26 -11.19
CA ALA A 105 -3.83 13.72 -10.93
C ALA A 105 -2.87 12.56 -10.65
N VAL A 106 -3.37 11.48 -10.09
CA VAL A 106 -2.56 10.29 -9.80
C VAL A 106 -2.09 9.62 -11.07
N VAL A 107 -3.00 9.38 -12.02
CA VAL A 107 -2.71 8.70 -13.29
C VAL A 107 -1.95 9.61 -14.26
N GLN A 108 -2.22 10.91 -14.22
CA GLN A 108 -1.60 11.88 -15.12
C GLN A 108 -0.25 12.42 -14.63
N PHE A 109 0.23 11.95 -13.50
CA PHE A 109 1.56 12.31 -12.98
C PHE A 109 2.64 12.01 -14.03
N PRO A 110 3.67 12.87 -14.18
CA PRO A 110 4.74 12.66 -15.16
C PRO A 110 5.73 11.59 -14.68
N PHE A 111 5.33 10.33 -14.79
CA PHE A 111 6.15 9.19 -14.41
C PHE A 111 7.38 9.03 -15.32
N VAL A 112 8.42 8.43 -14.78
CA VAL A 112 9.58 7.98 -15.56
C VAL A 112 9.20 6.68 -16.25
N ASN A 113 9.44 6.62 -17.57
CA ASN A 113 9.26 5.39 -18.34
C ASN A 113 10.64 4.72 -18.50
N GLU A 114 10.81 3.56 -17.90
CA GLU A 114 12.03 2.79 -17.98
C GLU A 114 11.72 1.40 -18.51
N LYS A 115 12.18 1.12 -19.71
CA LYS A 115 11.97 -0.18 -20.37
C LYS A 115 10.49 -0.61 -20.44
N GLY A 116 9.60 0.35 -20.70
CA GLY A 116 8.18 0.08 -20.82
C GLY A 116 7.41 0.01 -19.50
N VAL A 117 8.04 0.40 -18.39
CA VAL A 117 7.40 0.49 -17.08
C VAL A 117 7.44 1.93 -16.59
N TYR A 118 6.27 2.45 -16.19
CA TYR A 118 6.16 3.77 -15.58
C TYR A 118 6.32 3.66 -14.07
N HIS A 119 7.17 4.51 -13.50
CA HIS A 119 7.34 4.62 -12.05
C HIS A 119 7.71 6.07 -11.67
N TYR A 120 7.69 6.36 -10.38
CA TYR A 120 8.13 7.68 -9.91
C TYR A 120 9.64 7.84 -10.09
N PRO A 121 10.14 9.09 -10.20
CA PRO A 121 11.58 9.32 -10.15
C PRO A 121 12.18 8.65 -8.91
N ASP A 122 13.38 8.09 -9.05
CA ASP A 122 14.01 7.29 -8.00
C ASP A 122 14.08 8.01 -6.65
N ARG A 123 14.41 9.30 -6.67
CA ARG A 123 14.48 10.10 -5.44
C ARG A 123 13.15 10.15 -4.71
N LEU A 124 12.05 10.40 -5.43
CA LEU A 124 10.72 10.47 -4.84
C LEU A 124 10.28 9.09 -4.34
N MET A 125 10.53 8.07 -5.15
CA MET A 125 10.21 6.67 -4.81
C MET A 125 10.89 6.25 -3.50
N ASN A 126 12.19 6.51 -3.40
CA ASN A 126 12.97 6.18 -2.21
C ASN A 126 12.51 6.98 -0.99
N GLU A 127 12.19 8.25 -1.16
CA GLU A 127 11.71 9.11 -0.09
C GLU A 127 10.39 8.60 0.49
N MET A 128 9.43 8.25 -0.37
CA MET A 128 8.14 7.74 0.06
C MET A 128 8.26 6.37 0.73
N GLU A 129 8.97 5.44 0.13
CA GLU A 129 9.17 4.10 0.68
C GLU A 129 9.92 4.17 2.02
N GLN A 130 10.96 4.98 2.10
CA GLN A 130 11.74 5.12 3.33
C GLN A 130 10.89 5.72 4.46
N HIS A 131 10.03 6.69 4.15
CA HIS A 131 9.14 7.27 5.14
C HIS A 131 8.20 6.21 5.75
N VAL A 132 7.55 5.42 4.90
CA VAL A 132 6.64 4.36 5.34
C VAL A 132 7.38 3.29 6.13
N VAL A 133 8.52 2.83 5.62
CA VAL A 133 9.33 1.81 6.30
C VAL A 133 9.80 2.29 7.66
N SER A 134 10.26 3.54 7.77
CA SER A 134 10.73 4.12 9.04
C SER A 134 9.63 4.12 10.10
N ARG A 135 8.40 4.45 9.71
CA ARG A 135 7.26 4.44 10.61
C ARG A 135 6.92 3.01 11.06
N ILE A 136 6.90 2.07 10.13
CA ILE A 136 6.55 0.68 10.43
C ILE A 136 7.62 0.02 11.29
N CYS A 137 8.90 0.35 11.09
CA CYS A 137 10.01 -0.18 11.90
C CYS A 137 9.90 0.15 13.39
N GLU A 138 9.11 1.15 13.76
CA GLU A 138 8.84 1.46 15.17
C GLU A 138 8.02 0.36 15.85
N TRP A 139 7.30 -0.46 15.05
CA TRP A 139 6.32 -1.42 15.57
C TRP A 139 6.71 -2.88 15.32
N ILE A 140 7.46 -3.16 14.25
CA ILE A 140 7.84 -4.52 13.88
C ILE A 140 9.30 -4.58 13.45
N PRO A 141 9.94 -5.77 13.56
CA PRO A 141 11.33 -5.94 13.09
C PRO A 141 11.47 -5.71 11.58
N GLU A 142 12.59 -5.16 11.18
CA GLU A 142 12.91 -4.91 9.76
C GLU A 142 12.87 -6.18 8.93
N GLU A 143 13.21 -7.34 9.52
CA GLU A 143 13.20 -8.65 8.83
C GLU A 143 11.80 -9.03 8.32
N LYS A 144 10.75 -8.46 8.89
CA LYS A 144 9.37 -8.69 8.47
C LYS A 144 8.89 -7.73 7.40
N ILE A 145 9.72 -6.78 6.97
CA ILE A 145 9.36 -5.76 5.99
C ILE A 145 10.05 -6.06 4.66
N PHE A 146 9.26 -6.32 3.62
CA PHE A 146 9.74 -6.57 2.27
C PHE A 146 9.52 -5.35 1.40
N ARG A 147 10.59 -4.87 0.75
CA ARG A 147 10.51 -3.79 -0.22
C ARG A 147 10.64 -4.37 -1.63
N TRP A 148 9.67 -4.09 -2.47
CA TRP A 148 9.71 -4.49 -3.86
C TRP A 148 10.78 -3.69 -4.61
N ARG A 149 11.80 -4.39 -5.10
CA ARG A 149 12.82 -3.82 -5.97
C ARG A 149 13.11 -4.81 -7.08
N GLU A 150 13.26 -4.30 -8.27
CA GLU A 150 13.73 -5.10 -9.40
C GLU A 150 15.26 -4.99 -9.51
#